data_3ebdaff671a9228b590c648867b79799
#
_entry.id   3ebdaff671a9228b590c648867b79799
#
_cell.length_a   1.000
_cell.length_b   1.000
_cell.length_c   1.000
_cell.angle_alpha   90.00
_cell.angle_beta   90.00
_cell.angle_gamma   90.00
#
_symmetry.space_group_name_H-M   'P 1'
#
loop_
_entity.id
_entity.type
_entity.pdbx_description
1 polymer ?
#
loop_
_entity_poly.entity_id
_entity_poly.type
_entity_poly.pdbx_seq_one_letter_code
_entity_poly.pdbx_strand_id
1 'polypeptide(L)'
;MKRVVSIVLLLLLLPALPAAAPGTGAGGGLTVSAPSAVLMEKETGTVLFEKNARDTGFPASVTKIMTMLLIVEAIESGAVSPDDVVTASERAASFGGSCVYLEAGEQMSVHEMLKCIAVVSANDCAVAMAEHLCGSEEVFVRRMNERAKELGL
;
A
#
# COMPACT_ATOMS: atom_id res chain seq x y z
N MET A 1 37.56 18.01 42.05
CA MET A 1 36.43 17.16 42.41
C MET A 1 35.09 17.91 42.58
N LYS A 2 35.05 19.17 43.10
CA LYS A 2 33.78 19.90 43.33
C LYS A 2 33.04 20.36 42.05
N ARG A 3 33.72 20.57 40.93
CA ARG A 3 33.10 21.05 39.66
C ARG A 3 32.41 19.94 38.83
N VAL A 4 32.83 18.71 39.00
CA VAL A 4 32.23 17.55 38.27
C VAL A 4 30.91 17.16 38.92
N VAL A 5 30.78 17.27 40.24
CA VAL A 5 29.54 16.96 40.98
C VAL A 5 28.41 17.93 40.62
N SER A 6 28.71 19.21 40.35
CA SER A 6 27.71 20.21 39.98
C SER A 6 27.12 19.98 38.55
N ILE A 7 27.90 19.46 37.62
CA ILE A 7 27.44 19.18 36.25
C ILE A 7 26.53 17.93 36.23
N VAL A 8 26.84 16.92 37.03
CA VAL A 8 26.01 15.70 37.12
C VAL A 8 24.66 15.99 37.79
N LEU A 9 24.62 16.89 38.76
CA LEU A 9 23.39 17.28 39.44
C LEU A 9 22.47 18.15 38.56
N LEU A 10 23.03 18.93 37.64
CA LEU A 10 22.25 19.76 36.70
C LEU A 10 21.60 18.94 35.58
N LEU A 11 22.19 17.78 35.20
CA LEU A 11 21.64 16.85 34.22
C LEU A 11 20.46 16.01 34.75
N LEU A 12 20.32 15.90 36.08
CA LEU A 12 19.22 15.18 36.74
C LEU A 12 17.93 16.01 36.90
N LEU A 13 17.98 17.31 36.59
CA LEU A 13 16.85 18.24 36.74
C LEU A 13 16.22 18.64 35.40
N LEU A 14 16.55 17.96 34.28
CA LEU A 14 15.80 18.10 33.05
C LEU A 14 14.40 17.49 33.27
N PRO A 15 13.32 18.31 33.22
CA PRO A 15 11.98 17.75 33.27
C PRO A 15 11.83 16.77 32.10
N ALA A 16 11.49 15.53 32.39
CA ALA A 16 11.07 14.59 31.36
C ALA A 16 9.91 15.25 30.60
N LEU A 17 10.15 15.62 29.34
CA LEU A 17 9.06 16.01 28.46
C LEU A 17 8.07 14.87 28.49
N PRO A 18 6.78 15.12 28.79
CA PRO A 18 5.78 14.09 28.72
C PRO A 18 5.80 13.58 27.28
N ALA A 19 6.07 12.28 27.09
CA ALA A 19 5.81 11.63 25.83
C ALA A 19 4.35 11.93 25.53
N ALA A 20 4.09 12.59 24.41
CA ALA A 20 2.73 12.86 23.97
C ALA A 20 2.01 11.50 23.93
N ALA A 21 1.06 11.32 24.83
CA ALA A 21 0.15 10.20 24.76
C ALA A 21 -0.49 10.23 23.36
N PRO A 22 -0.71 9.07 22.70
CA PRO A 22 -1.46 9.07 21.46
C PRO A 22 -2.78 9.77 21.74
N GLY A 23 -2.95 10.93 21.11
CA GLY A 23 -4.13 11.74 21.29
C GLY A 23 -5.33 10.90 20.87
N THR A 24 -6.22 10.61 21.81
CA THR A 24 -7.59 10.24 21.50
C THR A 24 -8.14 11.42 20.72
N GLY A 25 -8.16 11.31 19.40
CA GLY A 25 -8.59 12.37 18.51
C GLY A 25 -9.98 12.84 18.92
N ALA A 26 -10.06 14.01 19.54
CA ALA A 26 -11.30 14.73 19.77
C ALA A 26 -11.81 15.23 18.40
N GLY A 27 -12.19 14.31 17.53
CA GLY A 27 -12.91 14.57 16.30
C GLY A 27 -14.33 14.95 16.65
N GLY A 28 -14.58 16.25 16.83
CA GLY A 28 -15.91 16.75 17.06
C GLY A 28 -16.87 16.30 15.98
N GLY A 29 -17.77 15.37 16.30
CA GLY A 29 -19.00 15.12 15.54
C GLY A 29 -18.89 14.41 14.20
N LEU A 30 -17.70 13.99 13.73
CA LEU A 30 -17.61 13.25 12.47
C LEU A 30 -18.14 11.82 12.64
N THR A 31 -19.19 11.49 11.91
CA THR A 31 -19.72 10.11 11.83
C THR A 31 -19.60 9.59 10.41
N VAL A 32 -19.13 8.38 10.26
CA VAL A 32 -19.02 7.68 8.98
C VAL A 32 -19.78 6.36 9.03
N SER A 33 -20.44 5.99 7.95
CA SER A 33 -21.19 4.73 7.83
C SER A 33 -20.26 3.51 7.64
N ALA A 34 -19.02 3.72 7.15
CA ALA A 34 -18.06 2.66 6.97
C ALA A 34 -17.76 1.93 8.29
N PRO A 35 -17.58 0.59 8.28
CA PRO A 35 -17.19 -0.17 9.46
C PRO A 35 -15.86 0.29 10.05
N SER A 36 -14.89 0.59 9.22
CA SER A 36 -13.57 1.11 9.59
C SER A 36 -13.26 2.36 8.78
N ALA A 37 -12.58 3.34 9.38
CA ALA A 37 -12.16 4.55 8.70
C ALA A 37 -10.92 5.18 9.38
N VAL A 38 -10.10 5.81 8.57
CA VAL A 38 -8.97 6.65 9.02
C VAL A 38 -8.95 7.91 8.18
N LEU A 39 -8.79 9.07 8.83
CA LEU A 39 -8.45 10.33 8.19
C LEU A 39 -7.09 10.76 8.71
N MET A 40 -6.15 10.97 7.81
CA MET A 40 -4.78 11.32 8.13
C MET A 40 -4.35 12.57 7.37
N GLU A 41 -3.62 13.45 8.01
CA GLU A 41 -2.95 14.56 7.34
C GLU A 41 -1.76 14.00 6.53
N LYS A 42 -1.69 14.38 5.25
CA LYS A 42 -0.78 13.77 4.27
C LYS A 42 0.70 14.02 4.57
N GLU A 43 1.07 15.24 4.98
CA GLU A 43 2.47 15.63 5.11
C GLU A 43 3.10 15.13 6.41
N THR A 44 2.33 15.09 7.49
CA THR A 44 2.82 14.74 8.82
C THR A 44 2.47 13.32 9.25
N GLY A 45 1.51 12.67 8.57
CA GLY A 45 0.96 11.40 9.00
C GLY A 45 0.09 11.48 10.25
N THR A 46 -0.28 12.70 10.70
CA THR A 46 -1.11 12.88 11.88
C THR A 46 -2.51 12.34 11.65
N VAL A 47 -2.96 11.40 12.50
CA VAL A 47 -4.33 10.88 12.46
C VAL A 47 -5.28 11.92 13.02
N LEU A 48 -6.22 12.39 12.19
CA LEU A 48 -7.23 13.40 12.51
C LEU A 48 -8.54 12.77 12.98
N PHE A 49 -8.85 11.57 12.48
CA PHE A 49 -10.01 10.77 12.86
C PHE A 49 -9.72 9.30 12.62
N GLU A 50 -10.20 8.45 13.52
CA GLU A 50 -10.14 7.00 13.35
C GLU A 50 -11.40 6.33 13.89
N LYS A 51 -11.81 5.25 13.22
CA LYS A 51 -12.87 4.34 13.62
C LYS A 51 -12.43 2.94 13.26
N ASN A 52 -12.25 2.06 14.25
CA ASN A 52 -11.84 0.67 14.04
C ASN A 52 -10.64 0.55 13.07
N ALA A 53 -9.70 1.49 13.14
CA ALA A 53 -8.63 1.65 12.15
C ALA A 53 -7.64 0.48 12.13
N ARG A 54 -7.61 -0.32 13.19
CA ARG A 54 -6.73 -1.49 13.34
C ARG A 54 -7.44 -2.83 13.19
N ASP A 55 -8.74 -2.80 12.91
CA ASP A 55 -9.50 -4.03 12.69
C ASP A 55 -9.08 -4.66 11.36
N THR A 56 -8.82 -5.97 11.40
CA THR A 56 -8.52 -6.74 10.19
C THR A 56 -9.77 -6.87 9.34
N GLY A 57 -9.65 -6.57 8.05
CA GLY A 57 -10.75 -6.64 7.09
C GLY A 57 -10.27 -7.04 5.70
N PHE A 58 -11.22 -7.20 4.80
CA PHE A 58 -10.95 -7.44 3.39
C PHE A 58 -10.94 -6.10 2.64
N PRO A 59 -9.78 -5.63 2.18
CA PRO A 59 -9.67 -4.29 1.57
C PRO A 59 -10.23 -4.24 0.14
N ALA A 60 -10.72 -5.36 -0.40
CA ALA A 60 -11.21 -5.49 -1.77
C ALA A 60 -10.19 -4.88 -2.78
N SER A 61 -10.64 -4.06 -3.71
CA SER A 61 -9.78 -3.46 -4.74
C SER A 61 -8.71 -2.49 -4.22
N VAL A 62 -8.75 -2.09 -2.96
CA VAL A 62 -7.66 -1.32 -2.34
C VAL A 62 -6.35 -2.13 -2.37
N THR A 63 -6.41 -3.46 -2.38
CA THR A 63 -5.26 -4.36 -2.61
C THR A 63 -4.47 -3.99 -3.87
N LYS A 64 -5.11 -3.46 -4.91
CA LYS A 64 -4.45 -3.07 -6.17
C LYS A 64 -3.48 -1.89 -6.03
N ILE A 65 -3.53 -1.14 -4.91
CA ILE A 65 -2.49 -0.16 -4.59
C ILE A 65 -1.13 -0.87 -4.48
N MET A 66 -1.07 -2.02 -3.79
CA MET A 66 0.16 -2.82 -3.71
C MET A 66 0.54 -3.41 -5.07
N THR A 67 -0.43 -3.87 -5.86
CA THR A 67 -0.19 -4.35 -7.23
C THR A 67 0.48 -3.26 -8.08
N MET A 68 -0.11 -2.06 -8.08
CA MET A 68 0.43 -0.93 -8.84
C MET A 68 1.80 -0.47 -8.32
N LEU A 69 2.01 -0.49 -6.99
CA LEU A 69 3.31 -0.17 -6.39
C LEU A 69 4.40 -1.09 -6.93
N LEU A 70 4.19 -2.41 -6.92
CA LEU A 70 5.18 -3.37 -7.43
C LEU A 70 5.43 -3.22 -8.93
N ILE A 71 4.40 -2.88 -9.73
CA ILE A 71 4.57 -2.60 -11.16
C ILE A 71 5.43 -1.35 -11.35
N VAL A 72 5.15 -0.27 -10.62
CA VAL A 72 5.93 0.98 -10.72
C VAL A 72 7.38 0.76 -10.25
N GLU A 73 7.60 0.05 -9.15
CA GLU A 73 8.95 -0.30 -8.68
C GLU A 73 9.72 -1.15 -9.71
N ALA A 74 9.05 -2.06 -10.43
CA ALA A 74 9.66 -2.84 -11.51
C ALA A 74 10.05 -1.96 -12.70
N ILE A 75 9.23 -0.95 -13.04
CA ILE A 75 9.56 0.04 -14.07
C ILE A 75 10.74 0.91 -13.63
N GLU A 76 10.70 1.44 -12.42
CA GLU A 76 11.75 2.33 -11.89
C GLU A 76 13.12 1.62 -11.76
N SER A 77 13.11 0.33 -11.41
CA SER A 77 14.33 -0.49 -11.37
C SER A 77 14.84 -0.93 -12.75
N GLY A 78 14.06 -0.70 -13.81
CA GLY A 78 14.38 -1.16 -15.16
C GLY A 78 14.18 -2.66 -15.39
N ALA A 79 13.49 -3.34 -14.46
CA ALA A 79 13.16 -4.77 -14.63
C ALA A 79 12.14 -5.01 -15.76
N VAL A 80 11.26 -4.02 -15.98
CA VAL A 80 10.35 -3.98 -17.13
C VAL A 80 10.27 -2.56 -17.70
N SER A 81 9.97 -2.46 -19.00
CA SER A 81 9.68 -1.19 -19.66
C SER A 81 8.16 -0.94 -19.70
N PRO A 82 7.70 0.34 -19.64
CA PRO A 82 6.31 0.67 -19.91
C PRO A 82 5.78 0.16 -21.26
N ASP A 83 6.67 0.00 -22.24
CA ASP A 83 6.37 -0.43 -23.60
C ASP A 83 6.47 -1.96 -23.78
N ASP A 84 6.91 -2.71 -22.76
CA ASP A 84 6.97 -4.17 -22.82
C ASP A 84 5.59 -4.75 -23.04
N VAL A 85 5.52 -5.80 -23.87
CA VAL A 85 4.27 -6.47 -24.21
C VAL A 85 3.94 -7.53 -23.17
N VAL A 86 2.78 -7.41 -22.56
CA VAL A 86 2.17 -8.38 -21.64
C VAL A 86 1.15 -9.19 -22.42
N THR A 87 1.23 -10.53 -22.36
CA THR A 87 0.27 -11.43 -22.96
C THR A 87 -0.64 -12.00 -21.89
N ALA A 88 -1.95 -11.85 -22.07
CA ALA A 88 -2.94 -12.40 -21.15
C ALA A 88 -2.97 -13.93 -21.24
N SER A 89 -2.87 -14.60 -20.09
CA SER A 89 -3.04 -16.05 -19.98
C SER A 89 -4.52 -16.42 -19.97
N GLU A 90 -4.83 -17.71 -20.15
CA GLU A 90 -6.18 -18.25 -19.91
C GLU A 90 -6.64 -17.95 -18.46
N ARG A 91 -5.72 -18.01 -17.50
CA ARG A 91 -6.00 -17.68 -16.10
C ARG A 91 -6.42 -16.23 -15.94
N ALA A 92 -5.67 -15.27 -16.49
CA ALA A 92 -6.00 -13.86 -16.45
C ALA A 92 -7.35 -13.57 -17.13
N ALA A 93 -7.57 -14.11 -18.33
CA ALA A 93 -8.80 -13.95 -19.09
C ALA A 93 -10.04 -14.56 -18.40
N SER A 94 -9.86 -15.54 -17.50
CA SER A 94 -10.95 -16.19 -16.78
C SER A 94 -11.44 -15.41 -15.55
N PHE A 95 -10.78 -14.30 -15.19
CA PHE A 95 -11.17 -13.53 -14.02
C PHE A 95 -12.50 -12.79 -14.24
N GLY A 96 -13.27 -12.71 -13.14
CA GLY A 96 -14.53 -11.98 -13.10
C GLY A 96 -14.44 -10.69 -12.28
N GLY A 97 -15.58 -10.03 -12.15
CA GLY A 97 -15.69 -8.75 -11.46
C GLY A 97 -15.35 -7.57 -12.37
N SER A 98 -14.63 -6.57 -11.86
CA SER A 98 -14.16 -5.45 -12.69
C SER A 98 -13.04 -5.92 -13.61
N CYS A 99 -13.28 -5.93 -14.90
CA CYS A 99 -12.36 -6.40 -15.93
C CYS A 99 -12.45 -5.49 -17.17
N VAL A 100 -11.44 -5.55 -18.03
CA VAL A 100 -11.49 -5.03 -19.40
C VAL A 100 -11.81 -6.14 -20.40
N TYR A 101 -12.04 -7.37 -19.89
CA TYR A 101 -12.42 -8.56 -20.64
C TYR A 101 -11.36 -9.01 -21.65
N LEU A 102 -10.11 -9.13 -21.16
CA LEU A 102 -9.00 -9.66 -21.96
C LEU A 102 -9.32 -11.05 -22.50
N GLU A 103 -9.00 -11.29 -23.74
CA GLU A 103 -9.00 -12.63 -24.33
C GLU A 103 -7.66 -13.34 -24.05
N ALA A 104 -7.68 -14.67 -23.95
CA ALA A 104 -6.44 -15.44 -23.81
C ALA A 104 -5.55 -15.23 -25.04
N GLY A 105 -4.29 -14.85 -24.82
CA GLY A 105 -3.34 -14.49 -25.87
C GLY A 105 -3.42 -13.03 -26.32
N GLU A 106 -4.38 -12.25 -25.83
CA GLU A 106 -4.43 -10.80 -26.09
C GLU A 106 -3.19 -10.11 -25.49
N GLN A 107 -2.71 -9.08 -26.19
CA GLN A 107 -1.49 -8.37 -25.87
C GLN A 107 -1.74 -6.89 -25.65
N MET A 108 -1.20 -6.37 -24.55
CA MET A 108 -1.20 -4.93 -24.21
C MET A 108 0.15 -4.55 -23.63
N SER A 109 0.51 -3.27 -23.71
CA SER A 109 1.72 -2.78 -23.03
C SER A 109 1.55 -2.77 -21.51
N VAL A 110 2.67 -2.84 -20.77
CA VAL A 110 2.70 -2.64 -19.30
C VAL A 110 1.97 -1.35 -18.92
N HIS A 111 2.18 -0.27 -19.68
CA HIS A 111 1.55 1.02 -19.45
C HIS A 111 0.01 0.96 -19.60
N GLU A 112 -0.50 0.29 -20.62
CA GLU A 112 -1.95 0.12 -20.82
C GLU A 112 -2.56 -0.77 -19.74
N MET A 113 -1.91 -1.89 -19.39
CA MET A 113 -2.33 -2.75 -18.27
C MET A 113 -2.42 -1.94 -16.97
N LEU A 114 -1.40 -1.12 -16.65
CA LEU A 114 -1.38 -0.28 -15.46
C LEU A 114 -2.53 0.74 -15.47
N LYS A 115 -2.84 1.36 -16.61
CA LYS A 115 -4.01 2.23 -16.74
C LYS A 115 -5.33 1.51 -16.49
N CYS A 116 -5.50 0.30 -17.04
CA CYS A 116 -6.70 -0.50 -16.82
C CYS A 116 -6.87 -0.85 -15.32
N ILE A 117 -5.78 -1.20 -14.63
CA ILE A 117 -5.81 -1.44 -13.19
C ILE A 117 -6.21 -0.18 -12.42
N ALA A 118 -5.62 0.98 -12.76
CA ALA A 118 -5.85 2.22 -12.04
C ALA A 118 -7.25 2.82 -12.27
N VAL A 119 -7.76 2.77 -13.50
CA VAL A 119 -9.00 3.49 -13.89
C VAL A 119 -10.24 2.66 -13.65
N VAL A 120 -10.24 1.39 -14.08
CA VAL A 120 -11.41 0.51 -13.99
C VAL A 120 -11.21 -0.63 -12.99
N SER A 121 -10.08 -0.64 -12.30
CA SER A 121 -9.77 -1.69 -11.29
C SER A 121 -9.75 -3.09 -11.90
N ALA A 122 -9.23 -3.25 -13.13
CA ALA A 122 -9.24 -4.47 -13.92
C ALA A 122 -8.54 -5.64 -13.21
N ASN A 123 -9.29 -6.70 -12.91
CA ASN A 123 -8.75 -7.90 -12.26
C ASN A 123 -7.90 -8.72 -13.21
N ASP A 124 -8.37 -8.89 -14.45
CA ASP A 124 -7.68 -9.60 -15.52
C ASP A 124 -6.30 -8.99 -15.82
N CYS A 125 -6.22 -7.66 -15.96
CA CYS A 125 -4.95 -6.97 -16.12
C CYS A 125 -4.04 -7.12 -14.89
N ALA A 126 -4.59 -7.11 -13.67
CA ALA A 126 -3.80 -7.30 -12.45
C ALA A 126 -3.16 -8.69 -12.40
N VAL A 127 -3.89 -9.72 -12.79
CA VAL A 127 -3.37 -11.10 -12.88
C VAL A 127 -2.35 -11.24 -13.99
N ALA A 128 -2.64 -10.72 -15.19
CA ALA A 128 -1.69 -10.74 -16.31
C ALA A 128 -0.36 -10.06 -15.94
N MET A 129 -0.41 -8.92 -15.26
CA MET A 129 0.79 -8.24 -14.75
C MET A 129 1.52 -9.04 -13.67
N ALA A 130 0.80 -9.69 -12.76
CA ALA A 130 1.40 -10.55 -11.75
C ALA A 130 2.18 -11.72 -12.38
N GLU A 131 1.57 -12.38 -13.37
CA GLU A 131 2.22 -13.46 -14.13
C GLU A 131 3.42 -12.95 -14.94
N HIS A 132 3.29 -11.80 -15.58
CA HIS A 132 4.38 -11.19 -16.36
C HIS A 132 5.61 -10.86 -15.48
N LEU A 133 5.39 -10.27 -14.30
CA LEU A 133 6.48 -9.84 -13.41
C LEU A 133 7.11 -10.99 -12.62
N CYS A 134 6.32 -11.99 -12.22
CA CYS A 134 6.76 -13.01 -11.27
C CYS A 134 6.57 -14.46 -11.77
N GLY A 135 6.07 -14.65 -12.99
CA GLY A 135 5.81 -15.96 -13.57
C GLY A 135 4.52 -16.64 -13.07
N SER A 136 3.96 -16.20 -11.94
CA SER A 136 2.64 -16.64 -11.46
C SER A 136 2.03 -15.67 -10.46
N GLU A 137 0.69 -15.74 -10.32
CA GLU A 137 -0.08 -14.99 -9.33
C GLU A 137 0.41 -15.29 -7.91
N GLU A 138 0.69 -16.55 -7.58
CA GLU A 138 1.11 -16.97 -6.24
C GLU A 138 2.49 -16.38 -5.86
N VAL A 139 3.42 -16.32 -6.80
CA VAL A 139 4.74 -15.70 -6.57
C VAL A 139 4.58 -14.21 -6.35
N PHE A 140 3.74 -13.57 -7.16
CA PHE A 140 3.46 -12.14 -7.02
C PHE A 140 2.80 -11.81 -5.67
N VAL A 141 1.83 -12.61 -5.21
CA VAL A 141 1.20 -12.44 -3.89
C VAL A 141 2.21 -12.59 -2.77
N ARG A 142 3.15 -13.54 -2.86
CA ARG A 142 4.25 -13.61 -1.87
C ARG A 142 5.07 -12.32 -1.86
N ARG A 143 5.41 -11.78 -3.02
CA ARG A 143 6.14 -10.51 -3.14
C ARG A 143 5.36 -9.33 -2.55
N MET A 144 4.03 -9.27 -2.78
CA MET A 144 3.15 -8.27 -2.13
C MET A 144 3.24 -8.34 -0.61
N ASN A 145 3.17 -9.56 -0.03
CA ASN A 145 3.27 -9.75 1.43
C ASN A 145 4.65 -9.40 1.98
N GLU A 146 5.73 -9.70 1.24
CA GLU A 146 7.08 -9.30 1.61
C GLU A 146 7.20 -7.78 1.62
N ARG A 147 6.70 -7.12 0.57
CA ARG A 147 6.73 -5.67 0.46
C ARG A 147 5.89 -4.98 1.54
N ALA A 148 4.73 -5.53 1.87
CA ALA A 148 3.91 -5.06 2.97
C ALA A 148 4.69 -5.06 4.30
N LYS A 149 5.40 -6.15 4.61
CA LYS A 149 6.26 -6.23 5.81
C LYS A 149 7.41 -5.21 5.80
N GLU A 150 8.06 -5.01 4.63
CA GLU A 150 9.11 -3.99 4.47
C GLU A 150 8.58 -2.57 4.75
N LEU A 151 7.32 -2.31 4.41
CA LEU A 151 6.62 -1.05 4.64
C LEU A 151 6.05 -0.91 6.07
N GLY A 152 6.11 -1.97 6.88
CA GLY A 152 5.58 -1.97 8.25
C GLY A 152 4.05 -2.12 8.34
N LEU A 153 3.44 -2.71 7.31
CA LEU A 153 1.99 -2.96 7.23
C LEU A 153 1.62 -4.30 7.89
#